data_6686c238beebcb07586255c51723b274
#
_entry.id   6686c238beebcb07586255c51723b274
#
_cell.length_a   1.000
_cell.length_b   1.000
_cell.length_c   1.000
_cell.angle_alpha   90.00
_cell.angle_beta   90.00
_cell.angle_gamma   90.00
#
_symmetry.space_group_name_H-M   'P 1'
#
loop_
_entity.id
_entity.type
_entity.pdbx_description
1 polymer ?
#
loop_
_entity_poly.entity_id
_entity_poly.type
_entity_poly.pdbx_seq_one_letter_code
_entity_poly.pdbx_strand_id
1 'polypeptide(L)'
;MTGSSTPTASGPTRPASQLVTVFGGSGFVGRHVVRALAKRGYRIRVAVRRPDLALFLQPLGKVGQIVAVQANLRYPDSVVRAVEGADVVINLVGILQEAGAQSFSRLQAEGAGEIARAAAKAGAAMIHVSAIGADRASPSRYAQTKAEGEAAVFAARPDAVVFRPSLVFGPGDSFFNRFANLARALPVLPLAGGQSRFQPVFVGDVAEAVARAADGRVPGGRVYELGGPEVATLERLVRYMLEVTQRSRLVLDLPLPVAKIQARAMEIADTLTFGLLPADLKLTRDQVILLQSDNVVSEEAKAEGRSFEGLGIRPTALEAVVPGYLWRFRKAGQFSVGRGTEEIAETPDMIAPEPMGAGSQHRPQTASGPAIGADAGGPPGRMGARWGKRD
;
A
#
# COMPACT_ATOMS: atom_id res chain seq x y z
N MET A 1 30.64 -32.12 40.06
CA MET A 1 30.80 -30.81 39.39
C MET A 1 30.03 -30.83 38.09
N THR A 2 28.76 -30.42 38.14
CA THR A 2 27.86 -30.38 36.98
C THR A 2 27.82 -28.94 36.48
N GLY A 3 28.49 -28.69 35.35
CA GLY A 3 28.49 -27.41 34.68
C GLY A 3 27.14 -27.11 34.04
N SER A 4 26.41 -26.16 34.61
CA SER A 4 25.19 -25.60 34.03
C SER A 4 25.59 -24.68 32.86
N SER A 5 25.37 -25.13 31.64
CA SER A 5 25.48 -24.27 30.45
C SER A 5 24.23 -23.40 30.33
N THR A 6 24.35 -22.13 30.69
CA THR A 6 23.36 -21.10 30.48
C THR A 6 23.17 -20.92 28.95
N PRO A 7 21.94 -20.92 28.41
CA PRO A 7 21.73 -20.64 27.00
C PRO A 7 22.06 -19.15 26.74
N THR A 8 23.02 -18.93 25.90
CA THR A 8 23.40 -17.58 25.41
C THR A 8 22.20 -16.98 24.68
N ALA A 9 21.59 -15.94 25.23
CA ALA A 9 20.56 -15.17 24.58
C ALA A 9 21.15 -14.60 23.27
N SER A 10 20.65 -15.08 22.13
CA SER A 10 20.98 -14.54 20.82
C SER A 10 20.53 -13.07 20.80
N GLY A 11 21.51 -12.17 20.77
CA GLY A 11 21.26 -10.73 20.62
C GLY A 11 20.47 -10.45 19.34
N PRO A 12 19.82 -9.28 19.21
CA PRO A 12 18.99 -8.96 18.07
C PRO A 12 19.81 -9.09 16.78
N THR A 13 19.44 -10.06 15.95
CA THR A 13 20.03 -10.29 14.62
C THR A 13 19.88 -9.01 13.80
N ARG A 14 20.98 -8.52 13.21
CA ARG A 14 20.96 -7.30 12.41
C ARG A 14 20.06 -7.49 11.20
N PRO A 15 19.08 -6.60 10.90
CA PRO A 15 18.15 -6.71 9.77
C PRO A 15 18.84 -6.94 8.41
N ALA A 16 20.04 -6.42 8.21
CA ALA A 16 20.80 -6.57 6.96
C ALA A 16 21.19 -8.03 6.61
N SER A 17 21.18 -8.96 7.57
CA SER A 17 21.42 -10.39 7.33
C SER A 17 20.14 -11.17 7.05
N GLN A 18 18.97 -10.61 7.41
CA GLN A 18 17.69 -11.30 7.31
C GLN A 18 17.05 -11.12 5.93
N LEU A 19 16.54 -12.22 5.39
CA LEU A 19 15.81 -12.26 4.14
C LEU A 19 14.30 -12.30 4.38
N VAL A 20 13.59 -11.32 3.86
CA VAL A 20 12.13 -11.25 3.90
C VAL A 20 11.57 -11.56 2.52
N THR A 21 10.71 -12.58 2.42
CA THR A 21 9.97 -12.88 1.19
C THR A 21 8.56 -12.28 1.28
N VAL A 22 8.21 -11.40 0.32
CA VAL A 22 6.93 -10.67 0.30
C VAL A 22 6.10 -11.13 -0.89
N PHE A 23 5.04 -11.88 -0.65
CA PHE A 23 4.03 -12.21 -1.64
C PHE A 23 3.07 -11.04 -1.82
N GLY A 24 2.80 -10.64 -3.08
CA GLY A 24 1.97 -9.48 -3.38
C GLY A 24 2.69 -8.13 -3.18
N GLY A 25 4.03 -8.12 -3.09
CA GLY A 25 4.83 -6.92 -2.83
C GLY A 25 4.73 -5.85 -3.92
N SER A 26 4.33 -6.17 -5.15
CA SER A 26 4.09 -5.20 -6.23
C SER A 26 2.71 -4.52 -6.17
N GLY A 27 1.81 -4.98 -5.30
CA GLY A 27 0.49 -4.39 -5.09
C GLY A 27 0.52 -3.05 -4.36
N PHE A 28 -0.67 -2.48 -4.13
CA PHE A 28 -0.83 -1.20 -3.44
C PHE A 28 -0.21 -1.21 -2.02
N VAL A 29 -0.66 -2.09 -1.14
CA VAL A 29 -0.08 -2.23 0.21
C VAL A 29 1.37 -2.72 0.13
N GLY A 30 1.63 -3.67 -0.79
CA GLY A 30 2.93 -4.31 -0.93
C GLY A 30 4.09 -3.37 -1.18
N ARG A 31 3.93 -2.37 -2.07
CA ARG A 31 4.99 -1.38 -2.36
C ARG A 31 5.37 -0.55 -1.13
N HIS A 32 4.41 -0.25 -0.27
CA HIS A 32 4.66 0.49 0.98
C HIS A 32 5.35 -0.39 2.02
N VAL A 33 4.95 -1.66 2.12
CA VAL A 33 5.63 -2.65 2.99
C VAL A 33 7.07 -2.88 2.53
N VAL A 34 7.30 -3.10 1.24
CA VAL A 34 8.65 -3.24 0.67
C VAL A 34 9.51 -2.02 1.00
N ARG A 35 8.97 -0.80 0.84
CA ARG A 35 9.68 0.44 1.20
C ARG A 35 10.00 0.52 2.70
N ALA A 36 9.06 0.14 3.57
CA ALA A 36 9.27 0.15 5.02
C ALA A 36 10.35 -0.84 5.46
N LEU A 37 10.37 -2.04 4.88
CA LEU A 37 11.38 -3.07 5.11
C LEU A 37 12.76 -2.65 4.56
N ALA A 38 12.79 -2.05 3.36
CA ALA A 38 14.04 -1.58 2.75
C ALA A 38 14.71 -0.51 3.61
N LYS A 39 13.93 0.43 4.17
CA LYS A 39 14.43 1.46 5.11
C LYS A 39 15.02 0.85 6.38
N ARG A 40 14.54 -0.32 6.81
CA ARG A 40 15.07 -1.08 7.97
C ARG A 40 16.32 -1.90 7.63
N GLY A 41 16.68 -1.98 6.35
CA GLY A 41 17.89 -2.68 5.90
C GLY A 41 17.69 -4.16 5.59
N TYR A 42 16.46 -4.68 5.57
CA TYR A 42 16.19 -6.06 5.18
C TYR A 42 16.59 -6.34 3.73
N ARG A 43 17.06 -7.55 3.45
CA ARG A 43 17.10 -8.12 2.11
C ARG A 43 15.71 -8.57 1.74
N ILE A 44 15.20 -8.16 0.58
CA ILE A 44 13.79 -8.36 0.23
C ILE A 44 13.67 -9.14 -1.06
N ARG A 45 12.96 -10.26 -0.99
CA ARG A 45 12.55 -11.04 -2.16
C ARG A 45 11.06 -10.78 -2.39
N VAL A 46 10.74 -10.15 -3.53
CA VAL A 46 9.35 -9.86 -3.91
C VAL A 46 8.84 -10.99 -4.79
N ALA A 47 7.97 -11.83 -4.23
CA ALA A 47 7.40 -12.99 -4.92
C ALA A 47 6.16 -12.56 -5.73
N VAL A 48 6.28 -12.55 -7.06
CA VAL A 48 5.26 -12.05 -8.00
C VAL A 48 5.12 -12.96 -9.22
N ARG A 49 3.97 -12.90 -9.89
CA ARG A 49 3.72 -13.69 -11.11
C ARG A 49 4.58 -13.23 -12.29
N ARG A 50 4.86 -11.94 -12.37
CA ARG A 50 5.60 -11.28 -13.44
C ARG A 50 6.69 -10.37 -12.83
N PRO A 51 7.89 -10.90 -12.62
CA PRO A 51 9.01 -10.14 -12.04
C PRO A 51 9.40 -8.91 -12.88
N ASP A 52 9.29 -9.00 -14.19
CA ASP A 52 9.51 -7.92 -15.14
C ASP A 52 8.67 -6.66 -14.83
N LEU A 53 7.44 -6.84 -14.37
CA LEU A 53 6.54 -5.75 -13.99
C LEU A 53 6.76 -5.24 -12.57
N ALA A 54 7.68 -5.80 -11.80
CA ALA A 54 7.97 -5.41 -10.42
C ALA A 54 9.29 -4.64 -10.26
N LEU A 55 10.01 -4.35 -11.35
CA LEU A 55 11.30 -3.66 -11.33
C LEU A 55 11.23 -2.24 -10.74
N PHE A 56 10.07 -1.60 -10.79
CA PHE A 56 9.82 -0.29 -10.17
C PHE A 56 10.01 -0.29 -8.63
N LEU A 57 10.10 -1.46 -8.01
CA LEU A 57 10.38 -1.59 -6.58
C LEU A 57 11.87 -1.46 -6.25
N GLN A 58 12.77 -1.74 -7.18
CA GLN A 58 14.22 -1.71 -6.94
C GLN A 58 14.74 -0.35 -6.44
N PRO A 59 14.27 0.80 -6.97
CA PRO A 59 14.68 2.11 -6.47
C PRO A 59 14.23 2.44 -5.04
N LEU A 60 13.36 1.62 -4.42
CA LEU A 60 12.93 1.82 -3.03
C LEU A 60 14.00 1.41 -2.01
N GLY A 61 15.03 0.69 -2.43
CA GLY A 61 16.14 0.22 -1.59
C GLY A 61 17.51 0.49 -2.21
N LYS A 62 18.54 -0.05 -1.57
CA LYS A 62 19.92 -0.03 -2.07
C LYS A 62 20.08 -1.04 -3.22
N VAL A 63 21.17 -0.91 -3.98
CA VAL A 63 21.52 -1.85 -5.05
C VAL A 63 21.60 -3.28 -4.49
N GLY A 64 20.87 -4.21 -5.14
CA GLY A 64 20.83 -5.62 -4.73
C GLY A 64 19.97 -5.93 -3.51
N GLN A 65 19.39 -4.93 -2.84
CA GLN A 65 18.57 -5.12 -1.64
C GLN A 65 17.20 -5.72 -1.95
N ILE A 66 16.61 -5.38 -3.09
CA ILE A 66 15.26 -5.82 -3.51
C ILE A 66 15.38 -6.61 -4.80
N VAL A 67 14.92 -7.87 -4.77
CA VAL A 67 14.94 -8.77 -5.93
C VAL A 67 13.53 -9.30 -6.18
N ALA A 68 13.02 -9.15 -7.39
CA ALA A 68 11.77 -9.77 -7.80
C ALA A 68 12.02 -11.21 -8.27
N VAL A 69 11.22 -12.16 -7.79
CA VAL A 69 11.27 -13.57 -8.17
C VAL A 69 9.90 -14.04 -8.65
N GLN A 70 9.91 -15.01 -9.56
CA GLN A 70 8.67 -15.58 -10.04
C GLN A 70 8.07 -16.53 -8.99
N ALA A 71 6.82 -16.25 -8.62
CA ALA A 71 5.99 -17.14 -7.81
C ALA A 71 4.52 -17.01 -8.23
N ASN A 72 3.86 -18.15 -8.33
CA ASN A 72 2.44 -18.21 -8.66
C ASN A 72 1.77 -19.23 -7.72
N LEU A 73 0.78 -18.79 -6.96
CA LEU A 73 0.08 -19.60 -5.96
C LEU A 73 -0.63 -20.84 -6.56
N ARG A 74 -0.82 -20.87 -7.87
CA ARG A 74 -1.33 -22.08 -8.56
C ARG A 74 -0.28 -23.17 -8.75
N TYR A 75 0.99 -22.87 -8.48
CA TYR A 75 2.12 -23.79 -8.63
C TYR A 75 2.91 -23.82 -7.32
N PRO A 76 2.58 -24.75 -6.40
CA PRO A 76 3.17 -24.84 -5.05
C PRO A 76 4.69 -24.83 -5.05
N ASP A 77 5.33 -25.52 -6.00
CA ASP A 77 6.79 -25.55 -6.11
C ASP A 77 7.41 -24.15 -6.29
N SER A 78 6.71 -23.24 -6.98
CA SER A 78 7.17 -21.86 -7.14
C SER A 78 7.08 -21.07 -5.83
N VAL A 79 6.12 -21.40 -4.97
CA VAL A 79 5.97 -20.83 -3.63
C VAL A 79 7.11 -21.31 -2.73
N VAL A 80 7.39 -22.61 -2.73
CA VAL A 80 8.48 -23.22 -1.96
C VAL A 80 9.82 -22.57 -2.33
N ARG A 81 10.16 -22.50 -3.61
CA ARG A 81 11.38 -21.83 -4.07
C ARG A 81 11.47 -20.35 -3.67
N ALA A 82 10.33 -19.65 -3.69
CA ALA A 82 10.31 -18.23 -3.28
C ALA A 82 10.53 -18.05 -1.78
N VAL A 83 10.21 -19.03 -0.94
CA VAL A 83 10.35 -18.98 0.52
C VAL A 83 11.70 -19.53 0.99
N GLU A 84 12.41 -20.28 0.15
CA GLU A 84 13.68 -20.93 0.52
C GLU A 84 14.69 -19.93 1.09
N GLY A 85 15.21 -20.23 2.31
CA GLY A 85 16.16 -19.38 3.02
C GLY A 85 15.60 -18.05 3.53
N ALA A 86 14.28 -17.86 3.53
CA ALA A 86 13.67 -16.69 4.14
C ALA A 86 13.59 -16.81 5.66
N ASP A 87 13.88 -15.72 6.37
CA ASP A 87 13.68 -15.61 7.83
C ASP A 87 12.24 -15.19 8.15
N VAL A 88 11.64 -14.38 7.27
CA VAL A 88 10.28 -13.88 7.42
C VAL A 88 9.53 -13.99 6.09
N VAL A 89 8.29 -14.47 6.14
CA VAL A 89 7.38 -14.54 4.99
C VAL A 89 6.18 -13.66 5.26
N ILE A 90 5.90 -12.75 4.32
CA ILE A 90 4.78 -11.81 4.38
C ILE A 90 3.81 -12.10 3.23
N ASN A 91 2.56 -12.40 3.56
CA ASN A 91 1.50 -12.58 2.58
C ASN A 91 0.57 -11.37 2.53
N LEU A 92 0.64 -10.64 1.42
CA LEU A 92 -0.22 -9.49 1.10
C LEU A 92 -1.13 -9.78 -0.11
N VAL A 93 -1.21 -11.05 -0.53
CA VAL A 93 -2.02 -11.42 -1.69
C VAL A 93 -3.49 -11.34 -1.32
N GLY A 94 -4.22 -10.56 -2.10
CA GLY A 94 -5.67 -10.42 -2.01
C GLY A 94 -6.23 -9.84 -3.30
N ILE A 95 -7.45 -10.19 -3.62
CA ILE A 95 -8.24 -9.65 -4.73
C ILE A 95 -9.56 -9.14 -4.19
N LEU A 96 -10.11 -8.10 -4.80
CA LEU A 96 -11.42 -7.53 -4.46
C LEU A 96 -12.53 -8.00 -5.40
N GLN A 97 -12.14 -8.65 -6.51
CA GLN A 97 -13.04 -9.19 -7.52
C GLN A 97 -12.41 -10.43 -8.13
N GLU A 98 -13.23 -11.41 -8.46
CA GLU A 98 -12.78 -12.58 -9.20
C GLU A 98 -12.67 -12.24 -10.70
N ALA A 99 -11.63 -12.72 -11.35
CA ALA A 99 -11.40 -12.50 -12.79
C ALA A 99 -10.66 -13.68 -13.40
N GLY A 100 -11.27 -14.31 -14.38
CA GLY A 100 -10.72 -15.46 -15.10
C GLY A 100 -10.36 -16.61 -14.14
N ALA A 101 -9.08 -17.02 -14.14
CA ALA A 101 -8.60 -18.09 -13.27
C ALA A 101 -8.28 -17.65 -11.82
N GLN A 102 -8.52 -16.37 -11.48
CA GLN A 102 -8.31 -15.83 -10.13
C GLN A 102 -9.64 -15.85 -9.37
N SER A 103 -9.79 -16.82 -8.47
CA SER A 103 -10.93 -16.92 -7.56
C SER A 103 -10.52 -16.57 -6.13
N PHE A 104 -11.48 -16.15 -5.32
CA PHE A 104 -11.27 -15.87 -3.90
C PHE A 104 -10.72 -17.10 -3.18
N SER A 105 -11.33 -18.27 -3.35
CA SER A 105 -10.89 -19.51 -2.70
C SER A 105 -9.44 -19.85 -3.00
N ARG A 106 -9.03 -19.80 -4.29
CA ARG A 106 -7.67 -20.17 -4.69
C ARG A 106 -6.60 -19.21 -4.20
N LEU A 107 -6.89 -17.91 -4.14
CA LEU A 107 -5.86 -16.92 -3.79
C LEU A 107 -5.89 -16.57 -2.31
N GLN A 108 -7.07 -16.43 -1.72
CA GLN A 108 -7.20 -15.95 -0.33
C GLN A 108 -7.21 -17.09 0.69
N ALA A 109 -7.82 -18.23 0.38
CA ALA A 109 -7.86 -19.38 1.28
C ALA A 109 -6.72 -20.37 1.00
N GLU A 110 -6.74 -21.05 -0.15
CA GLU A 110 -5.76 -22.08 -0.51
C GLU A 110 -4.34 -21.49 -0.61
N GLY A 111 -4.20 -20.36 -1.31
CA GLY A 111 -2.91 -19.68 -1.52
C GLY A 111 -2.28 -19.19 -0.21
N ALA A 112 -3.08 -18.68 0.73
CA ALA A 112 -2.58 -18.30 2.05
C ALA A 112 -2.07 -19.53 2.83
N GLY A 113 -2.80 -20.64 2.78
CA GLY A 113 -2.38 -21.90 3.38
C GLY A 113 -1.09 -22.45 2.76
N GLU A 114 -0.94 -22.39 1.42
CA GLU A 114 0.30 -22.84 0.74
C GLU A 114 1.51 -22.02 1.18
N ILE A 115 1.38 -20.69 1.22
CA ILE A 115 2.45 -19.80 1.69
C ILE A 115 2.81 -20.13 3.14
N ALA A 116 1.81 -20.32 4.02
CA ALA A 116 2.04 -20.61 5.42
C ALA A 116 2.73 -21.97 5.63
N ARG A 117 2.33 -23.02 4.88
CA ARG A 117 3.01 -24.34 4.90
C ARG A 117 4.45 -24.22 4.41
N ALA A 118 4.71 -23.46 3.36
CA ALA A 118 6.06 -23.23 2.87
C ALA A 118 6.91 -22.48 3.92
N ALA A 119 6.33 -21.45 4.58
CA ALA A 119 6.99 -20.73 5.67
C ALA A 119 7.30 -21.63 6.85
N ALA A 120 6.36 -22.49 7.26
CA ALA A 120 6.57 -23.49 8.33
C ALA A 120 7.72 -24.44 8.00
N LYS A 121 7.75 -24.97 6.78
CA LYS A 121 8.82 -25.87 6.32
C LYS A 121 10.19 -25.20 6.30
N ALA A 122 10.24 -23.91 5.97
CA ALA A 122 11.47 -23.11 5.97
C ALA A 122 11.87 -22.59 7.36
N GLY A 123 11.06 -22.80 8.41
CA GLY A 123 11.28 -22.22 9.74
C GLY A 123 11.09 -20.71 9.81
N ALA A 124 10.51 -20.09 8.77
CA ALA A 124 10.35 -18.65 8.66
C ALA A 124 9.17 -18.14 9.50
N ALA A 125 9.30 -16.95 10.11
CA ALA A 125 8.16 -16.26 10.73
C ALA A 125 7.10 -15.90 9.67
N MET A 126 5.81 -15.93 10.05
CA MET A 126 4.70 -15.69 9.11
C MET A 126 3.89 -14.46 9.51
N ILE A 127 3.71 -13.56 8.55
CA ILE A 127 2.85 -12.38 8.67
C ILE A 127 1.82 -12.43 7.55
N HIS A 128 0.54 -12.30 7.90
CA HIS A 128 -0.56 -12.35 6.93
C HIS A 128 -1.45 -11.11 7.02
N VAL A 129 -1.78 -10.52 5.86
CA VAL A 129 -2.72 -9.40 5.80
C VAL A 129 -4.08 -9.89 5.26
N SER A 130 -5.06 -9.85 6.15
CA SER A 130 -6.46 -10.16 5.92
C SER A 130 -7.28 -8.88 5.71
N ALA A 131 -8.47 -8.78 6.27
CA ALA A 131 -9.31 -7.58 6.29
C ALA A 131 -10.29 -7.63 7.47
N ILE A 132 -10.71 -6.46 7.99
CA ILE A 132 -11.84 -6.38 8.92
C ILE A 132 -13.09 -6.97 8.24
N GLY A 133 -13.89 -7.71 9.01
CA GLY A 133 -15.06 -8.41 8.50
C GLY A 133 -14.78 -9.81 7.96
N ALA A 134 -13.53 -10.34 8.09
CA ALA A 134 -13.24 -11.74 7.79
C ALA A 134 -14.03 -12.65 8.74
N ASP A 135 -15.03 -13.37 8.20
CA ASP A 135 -15.94 -14.24 8.96
C ASP A 135 -16.41 -15.40 8.07
N ARG A 136 -16.29 -16.63 8.59
CA ARG A 136 -16.73 -17.86 7.90
C ARG A 136 -18.24 -17.93 7.74
N ALA A 137 -19.01 -17.32 8.64
CA ALA A 137 -20.45 -17.29 8.62
C ALA A 137 -21.03 -16.16 7.75
N SER A 138 -20.17 -15.27 7.23
CA SER A 138 -20.61 -14.16 6.39
C SER A 138 -21.28 -14.63 5.11
N PRO A 139 -22.33 -13.96 4.62
CA PRO A 139 -22.90 -14.23 3.30
C PRO A 139 -21.97 -13.79 2.14
N SER A 140 -20.90 -13.07 2.41
CA SER A 140 -19.91 -12.63 1.43
C SER A 140 -18.82 -13.69 1.24
N ARG A 141 -18.61 -14.10 -0.02
CA ARG A 141 -17.51 -15.02 -0.39
C ARG A 141 -16.14 -14.45 -0.08
N TYR A 142 -15.96 -13.14 -0.27
CA TYR A 142 -14.72 -12.45 0.10
C TYR A 142 -14.43 -12.62 1.58
N ALA A 143 -15.40 -12.33 2.47
CA ALA A 143 -15.23 -12.43 3.91
C ALA A 143 -14.99 -13.88 4.37
N GLN A 144 -15.74 -14.84 3.80
CA GLN A 144 -15.54 -16.27 4.08
C GLN A 144 -14.12 -16.71 3.74
N THR A 145 -13.66 -16.44 2.53
CA THR A 145 -12.35 -16.90 2.06
C THR A 145 -11.18 -16.20 2.76
N LYS A 146 -11.38 -14.96 3.24
CA LYS A 146 -10.42 -14.30 4.14
C LYS A 146 -10.29 -15.05 5.46
N ALA A 147 -11.41 -15.39 6.11
CA ALA A 147 -11.42 -16.14 7.36
C ALA A 147 -10.88 -17.58 7.18
N GLU A 148 -11.17 -18.24 6.07
CA GLU A 148 -10.60 -19.53 5.72
C GLU A 148 -9.07 -19.45 5.57
N GLY A 149 -8.58 -18.39 4.92
CA GLY A 149 -7.15 -18.11 4.76
C GLY A 149 -6.45 -17.92 6.09
N GLU A 150 -7.02 -17.12 6.99
CA GLU A 150 -6.49 -16.93 8.36
C GLU A 150 -6.38 -18.27 9.11
N ALA A 151 -7.44 -19.08 9.06
CA ALA A 151 -7.44 -20.39 9.69
C ALA A 151 -6.40 -21.33 9.10
N ALA A 152 -6.21 -21.33 7.77
CA ALA A 152 -5.17 -22.11 7.11
C ALA A 152 -3.76 -21.64 7.50
N VAL A 153 -3.58 -20.33 7.70
CA VAL A 153 -2.33 -19.74 8.18
C VAL A 153 -2.03 -20.20 9.60
N PHE A 154 -2.98 -20.07 10.54
CA PHE A 154 -2.79 -20.50 11.93
C PHE A 154 -2.62 -22.03 12.07
N ALA A 155 -3.29 -22.82 11.22
CA ALA A 155 -3.09 -24.27 11.20
C ALA A 155 -1.66 -24.66 10.83
N ALA A 156 -1.00 -23.90 9.94
CA ALA A 156 0.37 -24.17 9.52
C ALA A 156 1.41 -23.46 10.41
N ARG A 157 1.11 -22.27 10.90
CA ARG A 157 1.96 -21.41 11.74
C ARG A 157 1.12 -20.80 12.87
N PRO A 158 0.96 -21.54 14.00
CA PRO A 158 0.18 -21.06 15.14
C PRO A 158 0.68 -19.74 15.74
N ASP A 159 1.96 -19.43 15.55
CA ASP A 159 2.63 -18.21 15.97
C ASP A 159 2.57 -17.06 14.94
N ALA A 160 1.83 -17.22 13.85
CA ALA A 160 1.69 -16.18 12.83
C ALA A 160 1.08 -14.88 13.39
N VAL A 161 1.48 -13.75 12.80
CA VAL A 161 0.82 -12.45 13.02
C VAL A 161 -0.15 -12.19 11.89
N VAL A 162 -1.42 -11.95 12.22
CA VAL A 162 -2.46 -11.63 11.24
C VAL A 162 -2.93 -10.21 11.45
N PHE A 163 -2.93 -9.40 10.38
CA PHE A 163 -3.47 -8.05 10.38
C PHE A 163 -4.77 -7.99 9.58
N ARG A 164 -5.81 -7.38 10.16
CA ARG A 164 -7.07 -7.05 9.52
C ARG A 164 -7.19 -5.54 9.39
N PRO A 165 -6.69 -4.93 8.30
CA PRO A 165 -6.93 -3.51 8.07
C PRO A 165 -8.38 -3.24 7.69
N SER A 166 -8.88 -2.05 8.05
CA SER A 166 -10.09 -1.44 7.49
C SER A 166 -9.81 -0.96 6.05
N LEU A 167 -10.58 0.00 5.56
CA LEU A 167 -10.39 0.62 4.25
C LEU A 167 -9.02 1.29 4.16
N VAL A 168 -8.09 0.71 3.41
CA VAL A 168 -6.73 1.24 3.26
C VAL A 168 -6.69 2.36 2.23
N PHE A 169 -6.19 3.54 2.61
CA PHE A 169 -6.04 4.69 1.74
C PHE A 169 -4.59 5.16 1.60
N GLY A 170 -4.31 5.92 0.54
CA GLY A 170 -2.99 6.51 0.29
C GLY A 170 -2.66 6.63 -1.20
N PRO A 171 -1.47 7.13 -1.56
CA PRO A 171 -1.07 7.29 -2.95
C PRO A 171 -1.17 5.99 -3.75
N GLY A 172 -2.12 5.95 -4.71
CA GLY A 172 -2.39 4.78 -5.52
C GLY A 172 -3.43 3.80 -4.96
N ASP A 173 -4.24 4.22 -3.96
CA ASP A 173 -5.37 3.43 -3.48
C ASP A 173 -6.44 3.20 -4.56
N SER A 174 -7.27 2.21 -4.33
CA SER A 174 -8.39 1.91 -5.24
C SER A 174 -9.65 2.69 -4.88
N PHE A 175 -9.81 3.14 -3.63
CA PHE A 175 -11.04 3.74 -3.15
C PHE A 175 -11.20 5.19 -3.61
N PHE A 176 -10.38 6.10 -3.10
CA PHE A 176 -10.48 7.52 -3.43
C PHE A 176 -10.19 7.78 -4.90
N ASN A 177 -9.20 7.07 -5.48
CA ASN A 177 -8.89 7.23 -6.91
C ASN A 177 -10.05 6.78 -7.81
N ARG A 178 -10.75 5.70 -7.46
CA ARG A 178 -11.94 5.23 -8.19
C ARG A 178 -13.07 6.25 -8.14
N PHE A 179 -13.44 6.72 -6.94
CA PHE A 179 -14.50 7.73 -6.82
C PHE A 179 -14.12 9.07 -7.44
N ALA A 180 -12.86 9.48 -7.38
CA ALA A 180 -12.38 10.67 -8.06
C ALA A 180 -12.43 10.54 -9.59
N ASN A 181 -12.13 9.37 -10.16
CA ASN A 181 -12.32 9.07 -11.58
C ASN A 181 -13.81 9.13 -11.97
N LEU A 182 -14.69 8.50 -11.17
CA LEU A 182 -16.13 8.56 -11.41
C LEU A 182 -16.66 10.00 -11.35
N ALA A 183 -16.19 10.81 -10.40
CA ALA A 183 -16.55 12.23 -10.28
C ALA A 183 -16.06 13.08 -11.45
N ARG A 184 -15.04 12.64 -12.20
CA ARG A 184 -14.62 13.28 -13.46
C ARG A 184 -15.62 12.99 -14.60
N ALA A 185 -16.13 11.78 -14.68
CA ALA A 185 -16.93 11.29 -15.79
C ALA A 185 -18.42 11.51 -15.58
N LEU A 186 -18.92 11.41 -14.34
CA LEU A 186 -20.35 11.39 -14.04
C LEU A 186 -20.81 12.62 -13.28
N PRO A 187 -21.99 13.19 -13.57
CA PRO A 187 -22.61 14.28 -12.81
C PRO A 187 -23.22 13.80 -11.49
N VAL A 188 -23.57 12.51 -11.40
CA VAL A 188 -24.20 11.88 -10.24
C VAL A 188 -23.34 10.68 -9.81
N LEU A 189 -23.09 10.56 -8.52
CA LEU A 189 -22.37 9.42 -7.92
C LEU A 189 -23.38 8.56 -7.14
N PRO A 190 -23.84 7.44 -7.70
CA PRO A 190 -24.67 6.50 -6.96
C PRO A 190 -23.81 5.74 -5.95
N LEU A 191 -24.24 5.74 -4.69
CA LEU A 191 -23.61 4.97 -3.61
C LEU A 191 -24.55 3.85 -3.18
N ALA A 192 -24.03 2.65 -3.00
CA ALA A 192 -24.71 1.58 -2.30
C ALA A 192 -24.21 1.57 -0.86
N GLY A 193 -25.12 1.61 0.12
CA GLY A 193 -24.76 1.58 1.53
C GLY A 193 -24.00 2.82 2.00
N GLY A 194 -24.46 4.00 1.61
CA GLY A 194 -23.84 5.27 1.99
C GLY A 194 -23.65 5.47 3.49
N GLN A 195 -24.49 4.80 4.33
CA GLN A 195 -24.45 4.86 5.79
C GLN A 195 -23.51 3.83 6.45
N SER A 196 -22.94 2.90 5.68
CA SER A 196 -21.98 1.92 6.20
C SER A 196 -20.74 2.64 6.75
N ARG A 197 -20.32 2.26 7.95
CA ARG A 197 -19.22 2.90 8.67
C ARG A 197 -17.90 2.22 8.34
N PHE A 198 -16.90 3.04 8.10
CA PHE A 198 -15.51 2.63 7.87
C PHE A 198 -14.59 3.36 8.84
N GLN A 199 -13.45 2.76 9.12
CA GLN A 199 -12.37 3.36 9.87
C GLN A 199 -11.10 3.44 9.00
N PRO A 200 -11.06 4.36 8.01
CA PRO A 200 -10.01 4.37 6.99
C PRO A 200 -8.62 4.45 7.59
N VAL A 201 -7.72 3.62 7.09
CA VAL A 201 -6.36 3.48 7.60
C VAL A 201 -5.32 3.87 6.54
N PHE A 202 -4.33 4.68 6.93
CA PHE A 202 -3.25 5.06 6.03
C PHE A 202 -2.34 3.86 5.72
N VAL A 203 -2.05 3.65 4.44
CA VAL A 203 -1.21 2.54 3.98
C VAL A 203 0.19 2.54 4.58
N GLY A 204 0.73 3.72 4.92
CA GLY A 204 2.02 3.85 5.59
C GLY A 204 2.00 3.25 7.00
N ASP A 205 0.91 3.44 7.75
CA ASP A 205 0.76 2.90 9.10
C ASP A 205 0.57 1.38 9.08
N VAL A 206 -0.17 0.86 8.09
CA VAL A 206 -0.25 -0.60 7.85
C VAL A 206 1.13 -1.17 7.53
N ALA A 207 1.90 -0.50 6.68
CA ALA A 207 3.26 -0.93 6.34
C ALA A 207 4.20 -0.88 7.54
N GLU A 208 4.03 0.10 8.43
CA GLU A 208 4.77 0.21 9.70
C GLU A 208 4.43 -0.95 10.65
N ALA A 209 3.14 -1.31 10.79
CA ALA A 209 2.72 -2.45 11.62
C ALA A 209 3.31 -3.77 11.10
N VAL A 210 3.24 -4.00 9.78
CA VAL A 210 3.83 -5.19 9.14
C VAL A 210 5.35 -5.24 9.35
N ALA A 211 6.03 -4.10 9.23
CA ALA A 211 7.47 -4.03 9.41
C ALA A 211 7.89 -4.22 10.88
N ARG A 212 7.10 -3.73 11.85
CA ARG A 212 7.30 -4.06 13.29
C ARG A 212 7.11 -5.53 13.59
N ALA A 213 6.16 -6.18 12.93
CA ALA A 213 6.01 -7.62 13.05
C ALA A 213 7.22 -8.38 12.46
N ALA A 214 7.78 -7.91 11.35
CA ALA A 214 9.01 -8.46 10.80
C ALA A 214 10.22 -8.26 11.73
N ASP A 215 10.26 -7.15 12.49
CA ASP A 215 11.26 -6.90 13.54
C ASP A 215 11.07 -7.80 14.79
N GLY A 216 10.03 -8.66 14.83
CA GLY A 216 9.68 -9.49 16.01
C GLY A 216 9.09 -8.69 17.18
N ARG A 217 8.61 -7.48 16.95
CA ARG A 217 8.06 -6.58 17.99
C ARG A 217 6.57 -6.73 18.21
N VAL A 218 5.91 -7.57 17.43
CA VAL A 218 4.47 -7.82 17.52
C VAL A 218 4.25 -9.27 18.00
N PRO A 219 3.54 -9.50 19.09
CA PRO A 219 3.25 -10.85 19.58
C PRO A 219 2.54 -11.68 18.51
N GLY A 220 3.01 -12.89 18.27
CA GLY A 220 2.41 -13.83 17.33
C GLY A 220 1.21 -14.58 17.90
N GLY A 221 0.56 -15.41 17.08
CA GLY A 221 -0.61 -16.20 17.44
C GLY A 221 -1.89 -15.36 17.62
N ARG A 222 -1.92 -14.14 17.07
CA ARG A 222 -3.02 -13.18 17.27
C ARG A 222 -3.43 -12.49 15.98
N VAL A 223 -4.69 -12.02 15.97
CA VAL A 223 -5.26 -11.17 14.94
C VAL A 223 -5.32 -9.73 15.45
N TYR A 224 -4.76 -8.81 14.70
CA TYR A 224 -4.76 -7.37 14.97
C TYR A 224 -5.66 -6.64 13.99
N GLU A 225 -6.55 -5.80 14.47
CA GLU A 225 -7.43 -4.98 13.66
C GLU A 225 -6.86 -3.56 13.52
N LEU A 226 -6.68 -3.11 12.28
CA LEU A 226 -6.00 -1.85 11.99
C LEU A 226 -7.00 -0.84 11.41
N GLY A 227 -7.41 0.13 12.22
CA GLY A 227 -8.26 1.25 11.83
C GLY A 227 -7.54 2.58 12.01
N GLY A 228 -7.93 3.58 11.23
CA GLY A 228 -7.43 4.95 11.37
C GLY A 228 -8.01 5.64 12.63
N PRO A 229 -7.71 6.95 12.81
CA PRO A 229 -8.13 7.68 14.00
C PRO A 229 -9.65 7.96 14.03
N GLU A 230 -10.30 7.97 12.87
CA GLU A 230 -11.70 8.39 12.75
C GLU A 230 -12.56 7.33 12.07
N VAL A 231 -13.82 7.26 12.51
CA VAL A 231 -14.87 6.47 11.88
C VAL A 231 -15.77 7.40 11.07
N ALA A 232 -15.96 7.09 9.79
CA ALA A 232 -16.80 7.86 8.89
C ALA A 232 -17.71 6.97 8.04
N THR A 233 -18.87 7.49 7.64
CA THR A 233 -19.74 6.79 6.68
C THR A 233 -19.14 6.85 5.28
N LEU A 234 -19.52 5.89 4.43
CA LEU A 234 -19.13 5.87 3.01
C LEU A 234 -19.48 7.19 2.31
N GLU A 235 -20.67 7.71 2.58
CA GLU A 235 -21.13 9.00 2.04
C GLU A 235 -20.20 10.15 2.47
N ARG A 236 -19.84 10.20 3.76
CA ARG A 236 -18.92 11.23 4.28
C ARG A 236 -17.55 11.16 3.61
N LEU A 237 -17.01 9.97 3.40
CA LEU A 237 -15.72 9.77 2.71
C LEU A 237 -15.77 10.24 1.25
N VAL A 238 -16.88 9.94 0.54
CA VAL A 238 -17.06 10.40 -0.85
C VAL A 238 -17.25 11.92 -0.93
N ARG A 239 -18.01 12.53 0.00
CA ARG A 239 -18.15 13.99 0.08
C ARG A 239 -16.80 14.67 0.37
N TYR A 240 -16.03 14.14 1.32
CA TYR A 240 -14.67 14.61 1.60
C TYR A 240 -13.78 14.56 0.34
N MET A 241 -13.82 13.46 -0.43
CA MET A 241 -13.10 13.36 -1.70
C MET A 241 -13.54 14.45 -2.70
N LEU A 242 -14.84 14.75 -2.78
CA LEU A 242 -15.35 15.81 -3.64
C LEU A 242 -14.86 17.20 -3.21
N GLU A 243 -14.80 17.47 -1.91
CA GLU A 243 -14.22 18.70 -1.32
C GLU A 243 -12.75 18.83 -1.73
N VAL A 244 -11.94 17.80 -1.48
CA VAL A 244 -10.49 17.80 -1.83
C VAL A 244 -10.24 17.98 -3.33
N THR A 245 -11.09 17.37 -4.17
CA THR A 245 -10.97 17.47 -5.64
C THR A 245 -11.67 18.70 -6.23
N GLN A 246 -12.30 19.53 -5.39
CA GLN A 246 -13.04 20.74 -5.78
C GLN A 246 -14.09 20.43 -6.86
N ARG A 247 -14.83 19.35 -6.68
CA ARG A 247 -15.88 18.92 -7.60
C ARG A 247 -17.23 18.88 -6.89
N SER A 248 -18.23 19.55 -7.46
CA SER A 248 -19.62 19.44 -7.04
C SER A 248 -20.28 18.34 -7.84
N ARG A 249 -20.72 17.27 -7.15
CA ARG A 249 -21.48 16.15 -7.73
C ARG A 249 -22.63 15.79 -6.81
N LEU A 250 -23.74 15.40 -7.40
CA LEU A 250 -24.84 14.86 -6.64
C LEU A 250 -24.45 13.46 -6.14
N VAL A 251 -24.46 13.26 -4.83
CA VAL A 251 -24.25 11.96 -4.21
C VAL A 251 -25.62 11.40 -3.89
N LEU A 252 -25.97 10.26 -4.49
CA LEU A 252 -27.25 9.61 -4.33
C LEU A 252 -27.07 8.27 -3.62
N ASP A 253 -27.58 8.18 -2.39
CA ASP A 253 -27.60 6.90 -1.65
C ASP A 253 -28.70 6.01 -2.20
N LEU A 254 -28.31 4.85 -2.70
CA LEU A 254 -29.22 3.87 -3.29
C LEU A 254 -29.68 2.89 -2.21
N PRO A 255 -31.00 2.68 -2.07
CA PRO A 255 -31.50 1.59 -1.22
C PRO A 255 -30.85 0.25 -1.61
N LEU A 256 -30.50 -0.57 -0.62
CA LEU A 256 -29.82 -1.84 -0.83
C LEU A 256 -30.49 -2.78 -1.86
N PRO A 257 -31.84 -2.89 -1.93
CA PRO A 257 -32.50 -3.68 -2.96
C PRO A 257 -32.20 -3.20 -4.38
N VAL A 258 -32.21 -1.86 -4.58
CA VAL A 258 -31.88 -1.24 -5.87
C VAL A 258 -30.42 -1.47 -6.22
N ALA A 259 -29.52 -1.31 -5.26
CA ALA A 259 -28.09 -1.59 -5.43
C ALA A 259 -27.80 -3.06 -5.82
N LYS A 260 -28.55 -4.03 -5.24
CA LYS A 260 -28.45 -5.44 -5.59
C LYS A 260 -28.90 -5.71 -7.04
N ILE A 261 -29.98 -5.06 -7.48
CA ILE A 261 -30.46 -5.16 -8.87
C ILE A 261 -29.43 -4.55 -9.82
N GLN A 262 -28.93 -3.36 -9.49
CA GLN A 262 -27.89 -2.70 -10.28
C GLN A 262 -26.62 -3.57 -10.39
N ALA A 263 -26.13 -4.12 -9.28
CA ALA A 263 -24.96 -5.00 -9.28
C ALA A 263 -25.17 -6.22 -10.19
N ARG A 264 -26.36 -6.85 -10.14
CA ARG A 264 -26.70 -7.98 -11.01
C ARG A 264 -26.75 -7.58 -12.49
N ALA A 265 -27.34 -6.43 -12.80
CA ALA A 265 -27.38 -5.92 -14.17
C ALA A 265 -25.96 -5.64 -14.70
N MET A 266 -25.07 -5.10 -13.86
CA MET A 266 -23.68 -4.85 -14.23
C MET A 266 -22.86 -6.14 -14.41
N GLU A 267 -23.07 -7.17 -13.58
CA GLU A 267 -22.45 -8.49 -13.76
C GLU A 267 -22.88 -9.12 -15.09
N ILE A 268 -24.17 -9.04 -15.45
CA ILE A 268 -24.69 -9.53 -16.74
C ILE A 268 -24.07 -8.73 -17.89
N ALA A 269 -24.04 -7.40 -17.80
CA ALA A 269 -23.44 -6.54 -18.82
C ALA A 269 -21.94 -6.82 -18.99
N ASP A 270 -21.21 -7.07 -17.91
CA ASP A 270 -19.79 -7.42 -17.97
C ASP A 270 -19.58 -8.79 -18.65
N THR A 271 -20.44 -9.76 -18.37
CA THR A 271 -20.42 -11.07 -19.03
C THR A 271 -20.71 -10.94 -20.52
N LEU A 272 -21.74 -10.16 -20.92
CA LEU A 272 -22.11 -9.93 -22.32
C LEU A 272 -21.02 -9.15 -23.09
N THR A 273 -20.29 -8.29 -22.41
CA THR A 273 -19.17 -7.51 -22.99
C THR A 273 -17.83 -8.21 -22.85
N PHE A 274 -17.78 -9.50 -22.50
CA PHE A 274 -16.55 -10.28 -22.31
C PHE A 274 -15.54 -9.64 -21.35
N GLY A 275 -16.03 -8.95 -20.31
CA GLY A 275 -15.19 -8.32 -19.31
C GLY A 275 -14.64 -6.94 -19.70
N LEU A 276 -15.14 -6.33 -20.78
CA LEU A 276 -14.67 -5.02 -21.29
C LEU A 276 -15.14 -3.82 -20.46
N LEU A 277 -16.06 -4.01 -19.49
CA LEU A 277 -16.49 -2.90 -18.64
C LEU A 277 -15.31 -2.39 -17.80
N PRO A 278 -15.12 -1.06 -17.70
CA PRO A 278 -14.10 -0.48 -16.85
C PRO A 278 -14.23 -0.96 -15.39
N ALA A 279 -13.13 -1.39 -14.78
CA ALA A 279 -13.12 -1.92 -13.42
C ALA A 279 -13.69 -0.91 -12.40
N ASP A 280 -13.50 0.39 -12.65
CA ASP A 280 -13.99 1.49 -11.81
C ASP A 280 -15.54 1.55 -11.76
N LEU A 281 -16.24 1.04 -12.77
CA LEU A 281 -17.70 1.02 -12.82
C LEU A 281 -18.29 -0.26 -12.21
N LYS A 282 -17.50 -1.35 -12.08
CA LYS A 282 -18.01 -2.65 -11.63
C LYS A 282 -18.34 -2.63 -10.15
N LEU A 283 -19.61 -2.72 -9.82
CA LEU A 283 -20.09 -3.01 -8.47
C LEU A 283 -20.55 -4.48 -8.45
N THR A 284 -19.94 -5.31 -7.61
CA THR A 284 -20.31 -6.72 -7.48
C THR A 284 -21.34 -6.93 -6.38
N ARG A 285 -22.13 -7.99 -6.49
CA ARG A 285 -23.12 -8.38 -5.44
C ARG A 285 -22.41 -8.63 -4.10
N ASP A 286 -21.25 -9.23 -4.13
CA ASP A 286 -20.45 -9.52 -2.94
C ASP A 286 -20.02 -8.22 -2.22
N GLN A 287 -19.64 -7.20 -2.99
CA GLN A 287 -19.34 -5.87 -2.43
C GLN A 287 -20.57 -5.22 -1.80
N VAL A 288 -21.77 -5.34 -2.41
CA VAL A 288 -23.01 -4.83 -1.82
C VAL A 288 -23.36 -5.55 -0.51
N ILE A 289 -23.03 -6.84 -0.40
CA ILE A 289 -23.22 -7.59 0.85
C ILE A 289 -22.24 -7.06 1.93
N LEU A 290 -20.99 -6.86 1.60
CA LEU A 290 -19.99 -6.31 2.54
C LEU A 290 -20.38 -4.93 3.07
N LEU A 291 -21.03 -4.09 2.26
CA LEU A 291 -21.52 -2.77 2.67
C LEU A 291 -22.69 -2.82 3.66
N GLN A 292 -23.22 -4.00 4.02
CA GLN A 292 -24.27 -4.13 5.04
C GLN A 292 -23.69 -4.22 6.46
N SER A 293 -22.39 -4.38 6.59
CA SER A 293 -21.69 -4.46 7.87
C SER A 293 -20.68 -3.33 8.00
N ASP A 294 -20.50 -2.84 9.22
CA ASP A 294 -19.48 -1.84 9.51
C ASP A 294 -18.07 -2.43 9.38
N ASN A 295 -17.16 -1.63 8.85
CA ASN A 295 -15.77 -1.99 8.69
C ASN A 295 -14.91 -1.15 9.64
N VAL A 296 -15.08 -1.41 10.94
CA VAL A 296 -14.45 -0.67 12.05
C VAL A 296 -13.78 -1.65 13.01
N VAL A 297 -12.77 -1.17 13.73
CA VAL A 297 -12.07 -1.96 14.75
C VAL A 297 -13.04 -2.30 15.87
N SER A 298 -13.09 -3.58 16.26
CA SER A 298 -13.96 -4.07 17.33
C SER A 298 -13.52 -3.56 18.70
N GLU A 299 -14.46 -3.36 19.61
CA GLU A 299 -14.14 -2.97 20.98
C GLU A 299 -13.32 -4.02 21.71
N GLU A 300 -13.53 -5.30 21.38
CA GLU A 300 -12.73 -6.41 21.90
C GLU A 300 -11.24 -6.26 21.49
N ALA A 301 -10.98 -6.01 20.20
CA ALA A 301 -9.61 -5.82 19.72
C ALA A 301 -8.91 -4.62 20.38
N LYS A 302 -9.65 -3.53 20.64
CA LYS A 302 -9.15 -2.36 21.38
C LYS A 302 -8.82 -2.70 22.82
N ALA A 303 -9.74 -3.34 23.52
CA ALA A 303 -9.59 -3.70 24.94
C ALA A 303 -8.39 -4.67 25.16
N GLU A 304 -8.15 -5.58 24.22
CA GLU A 304 -7.03 -6.51 24.27
C GLU A 304 -5.70 -5.96 23.71
N GLY A 305 -5.65 -4.69 23.32
CA GLY A 305 -4.48 -4.07 22.71
C GLY A 305 -4.11 -4.65 21.34
N ARG A 306 -5.09 -5.22 20.62
CA ARG A 306 -4.93 -5.77 19.27
C ARG A 306 -5.30 -4.73 18.18
N SER A 307 -4.95 -3.45 18.43
CA SER A 307 -5.13 -2.32 17.53
C SER A 307 -3.80 -1.54 17.38
N PHE A 308 -3.80 -0.46 16.63
CA PHE A 308 -2.63 0.41 16.51
C PHE A 308 -2.13 0.95 17.85
N GLU A 309 -3.04 1.27 18.77
CA GLU A 309 -2.68 1.77 20.09
C GLU A 309 -1.85 0.74 20.86
N GLY A 310 -2.30 -0.51 20.87
CA GLY A 310 -1.54 -1.61 21.50
C GLY A 310 -0.20 -1.91 20.81
N LEU A 311 -0.07 -1.56 19.53
CA LEU A 311 1.19 -1.63 18.79
C LEU A 311 2.08 -0.40 19.01
N GLY A 312 1.62 0.63 19.73
CA GLY A 312 2.32 1.89 19.90
C GLY A 312 2.50 2.68 18.60
N ILE A 313 1.56 2.55 17.67
CA ILE A 313 1.52 3.28 16.40
C ILE A 313 0.40 4.31 16.49
N ARG A 314 0.73 5.59 16.26
CA ARG A 314 -0.28 6.64 16.13
C ARG A 314 -0.79 6.63 14.69
N PRO A 315 -2.07 6.32 14.44
CA PRO A 315 -2.61 6.30 13.09
C PRO A 315 -2.70 7.70 12.49
N THR A 316 -2.46 7.79 11.20
CA THR A 316 -2.43 9.04 10.42
C THR A 316 -3.84 9.39 9.93
N ALA A 317 -4.25 10.65 10.12
CA ALA A 317 -5.54 11.16 9.67
C ALA A 317 -5.64 11.31 8.15
N LEU A 318 -6.88 11.27 7.61
CA LEU A 318 -7.16 11.42 6.17
C LEU A 318 -6.65 12.75 5.63
N GLU A 319 -6.86 13.83 6.39
CA GLU A 319 -6.54 15.21 6.01
C GLU A 319 -5.05 15.44 5.78
N ALA A 320 -4.22 14.67 6.47
CA ALA A 320 -2.76 14.77 6.33
C ALA A 320 -2.23 14.16 5.03
N VAL A 321 -3.00 13.27 4.38
CA VAL A 321 -2.49 12.47 3.26
C VAL A 321 -3.28 12.66 1.97
N VAL A 322 -4.61 12.62 2.06
CA VAL A 322 -5.49 12.57 0.87
C VAL A 322 -5.32 13.77 -0.05
N PRO A 323 -5.21 15.03 0.45
CA PRO A 323 -4.99 16.20 -0.42
C PRO A 323 -3.69 16.10 -1.23
N GLY A 324 -2.67 15.44 -0.68
CA GLY A 324 -1.34 15.31 -1.27
C GLY A 324 -1.29 14.45 -2.55
N TYR A 325 -2.30 13.63 -2.83
CA TYR A 325 -2.32 12.80 -4.05
C TYR A 325 -3.60 12.96 -4.89
N LEU A 326 -4.70 13.50 -4.34
CA LEU A 326 -5.95 13.73 -5.09
C LEU A 326 -5.99 15.08 -5.83
N TRP A 327 -5.04 15.98 -5.61
CA TRP A 327 -4.95 17.26 -6.33
C TRP A 327 -5.00 17.09 -7.85
N ARG A 328 -4.45 15.99 -8.38
CA ARG A 328 -4.46 15.66 -9.82
C ARG A 328 -5.86 15.51 -10.42
N PHE A 329 -6.88 15.34 -9.59
CA PHE A 329 -8.28 15.25 -10.01
C PHE A 329 -9.01 16.59 -9.99
N ARG A 330 -8.38 17.66 -9.48
CA ARG A 330 -8.92 19.03 -9.56
C ARG A 330 -9.00 19.48 -11.01
N LYS A 331 -9.95 20.38 -11.32
CA LYS A 331 -10.12 20.92 -12.68
C LYS A 331 -8.89 21.69 -13.18
N ALA A 332 -8.24 22.45 -12.30
CA ALA A 332 -7.07 23.28 -12.62
C ALA A 332 -5.76 22.76 -11.99
N GLY A 333 -5.71 21.48 -11.59
CA GLY A 333 -4.52 20.86 -11.02
C GLY A 333 -4.12 21.43 -9.65
N GLN A 334 -2.82 21.35 -9.35
CA GLN A 334 -2.29 21.75 -8.02
C GLN A 334 -2.28 23.27 -7.79
N PHE A 335 -2.33 24.08 -8.84
CA PHE A 335 -2.24 25.55 -8.77
C PHE A 335 -3.60 26.25 -8.68
N SER A 336 -4.71 25.52 -8.62
CA SER A 336 -6.01 26.12 -8.35
C SER A 336 -6.11 26.47 -6.86
N VAL A 337 -5.74 27.68 -6.51
CA VAL A 337 -6.14 28.28 -5.24
C VAL A 337 -7.64 28.52 -5.34
N GLY A 338 -8.44 27.87 -4.50
CA GLY A 338 -9.88 28.11 -4.47
C GLY A 338 -10.15 29.58 -4.17
N ARG A 339 -11.05 30.20 -4.94
CA ARG A 339 -11.62 31.53 -4.63
C ARG A 339 -12.44 31.46 -3.33
N GLY A 340 -11.84 31.14 -2.22
CA GLY A 340 -12.52 30.93 -0.95
C GLY A 340 -11.59 30.92 0.25
N THR A 341 -10.30 31.19 0.05
CA THR A 341 -9.31 31.27 1.12
C THR A 341 -8.65 32.66 1.19
N GLU A 342 -9.40 33.72 0.86
CA GLU A 342 -8.92 35.10 1.11
C GLU A 342 -9.09 35.54 2.58
N GLU A 343 -9.45 34.65 3.49
CA GLU A 343 -9.70 34.99 4.89
C GLU A 343 -8.79 34.26 5.91
N ILE A 344 -7.68 33.68 5.49
CA ILE A 344 -6.67 33.20 6.43
C ILE A 344 -5.29 33.56 5.88
N ALA A 345 -4.81 34.72 6.25
CA ALA A 345 -3.43 35.06 6.59
C ALA A 345 -3.22 36.56 6.49
N GLU A 346 -3.74 37.32 7.41
CA GLU A 346 -2.92 38.37 7.97
C GLU A 346 -1.83 37.63 8.77
N THR A 347 -0.73 37.38 8.11
CA THR A 347 0.53 36.97 8.77
C THR A 347 0.97 38.17 9.60
N PRO A 348 1.18 38.04 10.91
CA PRO A 348 1.81 39.12 11.68
C PRO A 348 3.17 39.41 11.06
N ASP A 349 3.46 40.68 10.90
CA ASP A 349 4.72 41.24 10.42
C ASP A 349 5.93 40.39 10.81
N MET A 350 6.49 39.68 9.85
CA MET A 350 7.87 39.26 9.94
C MET A 350 8.70 40.55 9.82
N ILE A 351 9.26 40.97 10.96
CA ILE A 351 10.24 42.04 11.09
C ILE A 351 11.28 41.86 9.98
N ALA A 352 11.26 42.79 9.03
CA ALA A 352 12.32 42.89 8.03
C ALA A 352 13.66 43.04 8.76
N PRO A 353 14.72 42.29 8.43
CA PRO A 353 16.02 42.55 9.00
C PRO A 353 16.49 43.95 8.61
N GLU A 354 16.86 44.73 9.60
CA GLU A 354 17.44 46.06 9.40
C GLU A 354 18.61 46.00 8.39
N PRO A 355 18.75 47.01 7.49
CA PRO A 355 19.90 47.08 6.61
C PRO A 355 21.16 47.33 7.43
N MET A 356 22.07 46.35 7.45
CA MET A 356 23.39 46.50 8.04
C MET A 356 24.13 47.66 7.38
N GLY A 357 24.57 48.58 8.23
CA GLY A 357 25.21 49.82 7.90
C GLY A 357 26.41 49.67 6.97
N ALA A 358 26.54 50.65 6.08
CA ALA A 358 27.67 50.86 5.22
C ALA A 358 28.99 50.99 6.06
N GLY A 359 29.81 49.97 6.00
CA GLY A 359 31.16 49.94 6.60
C GLY A 359 32.21 49.74 5.52
N SER A 360 32.93 50.82 5.26
CA SER A 360 34.32 50.94 4.75
C SER A 360 34.75 50.12 3.54
N GLN A 361 35.01 50.83 2.48
CA GLN A 361 35.77 50.45 1.30
C GLN A 361 37.13 49.80 1.67
N HIS A 362 37.36 48.59 1.28
CA HIS A 362 38.67 48.02 1.07
C HIS A 362 38.86 47.62 -0.39
N ARG A 363 39.72 48.40 -1.05
CA ARG A 363 40.19 48.26 -2.42
C ARG A 363 41.17 47.07 -2.46
N PRO A 364 41.00 46.04 -3.31
CA PRO A 364 42.05 45.04 -3.51
C PRO A 364 43.06 45.59 -4.52
N GLN A 365 44.34 45.47 -4.12
CA GLN A 365 45.50 45.75 -4.95
C GLN A 365 45.60 44.69 -6.07
N THR A 366 45.90 45.20 -7.26
CA THR A 366 46.32 44.45 -8.44
C THR A 366 47.69 43.84 -8.23
N ALA A 367 47.78 42.48 -8.34
CA ALA A 367 49.05 41.81 -8.56
C ALA A 367 49.10 41.25 -9.98
N SER A 368 49.96 41.82 -10.77
CA SER A 368 50.39 41.45 -12.12
C SER A 368 51.35 40.25 -12.07
N GLY A 369 51.17 39.29 -12.96
CA GLY A 369 52.17 38.26 -13.25
C GLY A 369 51.65 37.26 -14.29
N PRO A 370 52.49 36.57 -15.07
CA PRO A 370 52.68 36.89 -16.48
C PRO A 370 51.97 35.89 -17.44
N ALA A 371 51.81 36.35 -18.67
CA ALA A 371 51.26 35.60 -19.82
C ALA A 371 52.22 34.47 -20.25
N ILE A 372 51.67 33.28 -20.56
CA ILE A 372 52.34 32.24 -21.36
C ILE A 372 51.37 31.76 -22.44
N GLY A 373 51.78 31.93 -23.63
CA GLY A 373 51.73 31.29 -24.91
C GLY A 373 50.48 30.58 -25.37
N ALA A 374 49.96 31.10 -26.47
CA ALA A 374 49.07 30.39 -27.39
C ALA A 374 49.86 29.27 -28.08
N ASP A 375 49.22 28.08 -28.22
CA ASP A 375 49.55 27.24 -29.36
C ASP A 375 48.31 26.53 -29.91
N ALA A 376 48.22 26.53 -31.23
CA ALA A 376 47.12 26.09 -32.03
C ALA A 376 47.22 24.57 -32.32
N GLY A 377 46.10 23.85 -32.23
CA GLY A 377 46.02 22.48 -32.70
C GLY A 377 44.60 22.12 -33.13
N GLY A 378 44.41 21.91 -34.43
CA GLY A 378 43.17 21.69 -35.13
C GLY A 378 42.49 20.35 -34.86
N PRO A 379 41.29 20.11 -35.42
CA PRO A 379 40.40 19.02 -35.03
C PRO A 379 40.72 17.70 -35.75
N PRO A 380 40.54 16.53 -35.13
CA PRO A 380 40.55 15.26 -35.82
C PRO A 380 39.15 14.79 -36.23
N GLY A 381 39.16 14.16 -37.37
CA GLY A 381 38.11 13.78 -38.27
C GLY A 381 37.06 12.80 -37.76
N ARG A 382 35.98 12.82 -38.49
CA ARG A 382 34.87 11.87 -38.50
C ARG A 382 35.38 10.47 -38.87
N MET A 383 35.10 9.46 -38.04
CA MET A 383 35.03 8.07 -38.44
C MET A 383 33.60 7.56 -38.42
N GLY A 384 33.08 7.29 -39.61
CA GLY A 384 31.85 6.57 -39.82
C GLY A 384 32.02 5.09 -39.54
N ALA A 385 31.14 4.48 -38.77
CA ALA A 385 31.03 3.03 -38.70
C ALA A 385 29.69 2.61 -39.34
N ARG A 386 29.82 1.95 -40.49
CA ARG A 386 28.79 1.19 -41.21
C ARG A 386 28.47 -0.06 -40.37
N TRP A 387 27.19 -0.30 -40.11
CA TRP A 387 26.72 -1.62 -39.72
C TRP A 387 26.20 -2.36 -40.93
N GLY A 388 26.90 -3.44 -41.28
CA GLY A 388 26.53 -4.39 -42.32
C GLY A 388 25.43 -5.35 -41.80
N LYS A 389 24.45 -5.59 -42.66
CA LYS A 389 23.54 -6.74 -42.62
C LYS A 389 24.35 -8.02 -42.83
N ARG A 390 24.04 -9.08 -42.10
CA ARG A 390 24.18 -10.47 -42.53
C ARG A 390 22.98 -11.27 -42.04
N ASP A 391 22.45 -11.94 -42.92
CA ASP A 391 21.62 -13.11 -43.18
C ASP A 391 21.06 -13.86 -41.97
#